data_ed2de5ef6378b15c999428cd09680b46
#
_entry.id   ed2de5ef6378b15c999428cd09680b46
#
_cell.length_a   1.000
_cell.length_b   1.000
_cell.length_c   1.000
_cell.angle_alpha   90.00
_cell.angle_beta   90.00
_cell.angle_gamma   90.00
#
_symmetry.space_group_name_H-M   'P 1'
#
loop_
_entity.id
_entity.type
_entity.pdbx_description
1 polymer ?
#
loop_
_entity_poly.entity_id
_entity_poly.type
_entity_poly.pdbx_seq_one_letter_code
_entity_poly.pdbx_strand_id
1 'polypeptide(L)'
;TDKWAVKAQIHAGGRGKGGGVKIASSIEEVKEFAEDILGMTLVTHQTGPEGKLVRKLLIERGMYYPNADGVVDVKEFYMGVLLNRKTGRNIIMYSTEGGMDIETVAKETPHLIFTEEIEPGLGIQGFQARKIASNLKVKGAAFKNMVKFVSALYKAYVGIDASMVEINPVAKTSDDLIMAADAKVNIDDSALFRHKD
;
A
#
# COMPACT_ATOMS: atom_id res chain seq x y z
N THR A 1 -3.23 -6.53 19.21
CA THR A 1 -4.57 -6.00 18.90
C THR A 1 -5.54 -7.14 18.83
N ASP A 2 -6.74 -6.91 19.30
CA ASP A 2 -7.87 -7.84 19.22
C ASP A 2 -8.73 -7.55 17.97
N LYS A 3 -8.10 -7.11 16.90
CA LYS A 3 -8.76 -6.80 15.62
C LYS A 3 -8.02 -7.41 14.46
N TRP A 4 -8.79 -7.89 13.49
CA TRP A 4 -8.29 -8.50 12.26
C TRP A 4 -8.97 -7.86 11.05
N ALA A 5 -8.26 -7.76 9.93
CA ALA A 5 -8.82 -7.41 8.65
C ALA A 5 -8.99 -8.68 7.81
N VAL A 6 -10.22 -8.96 7.39
CA VAL A 6 -10.55 -10.05 6.45
C VAL A 6 -10.69 -9.42 5.07
N LYS A 7 -9.80 -9.78 4.14
CA LYS A 7 -9.66 -9.09 2.86
C LYS A 7 -9.81 -10.05 1.68
N ALA A 8 -10.71 -9.75 0.77
CA ALA A 8 -10.81 -10.43 -0.53
C ALA A 8 -9.50 -10.30 -1.31
N GLN A 9 -9.04 -11.37 -1.95
CA GLN A 9 -7.87 -11.36 -2.83
C GLN A 9 -8.33 -11.48 -4.28
N ILE A 10 -8.40 -10.34 -4.97
CA ILE A 10 -8.69 -10.21 -6.40
C ILE A 10 -7.73 -9.21 -7.04
N HIS A 11 -7.50 -9.34 -8.35
CA HIS A 11 -6.69 -8.37 -9.11
C HIS A 11 -7.51 -7.10 -9.42
N ALA A 12 -7.86 -6.34 -8.37
CA ALA A 12 -8.51 -5.04 -8.48
C ALA A 12 -8.36 -4.24 -7.18
N GLY A 13 -8.28 -2.92 -7.30
CA GLY A 13 -8.39 -1.98 -6.20
C GLY A 13 -9.85 -1.71 -5.80
N GLY A 14 -10.06 -0.86 -4.77
CA GLY A 14 -11.39 -0.47 -4.32
C GLY A 14 -12.17 -1.57 -3.58
N ARG A 15 -11.50 -2.63 -3.14
CA ARG A 15 -12.11 -3.80 -2.48
C ARG A 15 -12.92 -3.43 -1.24
N GLY A 16 -12.42 -2.47 -0.45
CA GLY A 16 -13.13 -2.02 0.76
C GLY A 16 -14.48 -1.37 0.44
N LYS A 17 -14.53 -0.50 -0.58
CA LYS A 17 -15.77 0.14 -1.04
C LYS A 17 -16.77 -0.87 -1.62
N GLY A 18 -16.26 -1.95 -2.21
CA GLY A 18 -17.08 -3.05 -2.75
C GLY A 18 -17.53 -4.08 -1.71
N GLY A 19 -17.20 -3.89 -0.42
CA GLY A 19 -17.57 -4.85 0.64
C GLY A 19 -16.61 -6.03 0.80
N GLY A 20 -15.50 -6.07 0.06
CA GLY A 20 -14.48 -7.13 0.11
C GLY A 20 -13.46 -6.99 1.22
N VAL A 21 -13.64 -6.05 2.17
CA VAL A 21 -12.79 -5.89 3.36
C VAL A 21 -13.68 -5.63 4.56
N LYS A 22 -13.54 -6.47 5.60
CA LYS A 22 -14.26 -6.34 6.87
C LYS A 22 -13.26 -6.37 8.03
N ILE A 23 -13.57 -5.63 9.11
CA ILE A 23 -12.77 -5.60 10.34
C ILE A 23 -13.48 -6.40 11.40
N ALA A 24 -12.83 -7.45 11.88
CA ALA A 24 -13.31 -8.34 12.93
C ALA A 24 -12.67 -8.00 14.28
N SER A 25 -13.43 -8.14 15.35
CA SER A 25 -13.02 -7.92 16.75
C SER A 25 -12.92 -9.25 17.55
N SER A 26 -13.31 -10.37 16.94
CA SER A 26 -13.17 -11.72 17.49
C SER A 26 -12.84 -12.74 16.40
N ILE A 27 -12.43 -13.93 16.82
CA ILE A 27 -12.18 -15.05 15.89
C ILE A 27 -13.48 -15.56 15.25
N GLU A 28 -14.58 -15.47 16.00
CA GLU A 28 -15.92 -15.81 15.51
C GLU A 28 -16.33 -14.90 14.37
N GLU A 29 -16.16 -13.57 14.54
CA GLU A 29 -16.40 -12.59 13.46
C GLU A 29 -15.46 -12.79 12.27
N VAL A 30 -14.20 -13.21 12.49
CA VAL A 30 -13.29 -13.54 11.38
C VAL A 30 -13.86 -14.68 10.54
N LYS A 31 -14.40 -15.73 11.16
CA LYS A 31 -15.01 -16.86 10.45
C LYS A 31 -16.26 -16.44 9.67
N GLU A 32 -17.16 -15.71 10.32
CA GLU A 32 -18.38 -15.19 9.70
C GLU A 32 -18.05 -14.32 8.48
N PHE A 33 -17.13 -13.36 8.62
CA PHE A 33 -16.73 -12.49 7.52
C PHE A 33 -15.97 -13.24 6.41
N ALA A 34 -15.24 -14.28 6.77
CA ALA A 34 -14.58 -15.12 5.78
C ALA A 34 -15.60 -15.92 4.95
N GLU A 35 -16.65 -16.46 5.56
CA GLU A 35 -17.75 -17.15 4.89
C GLU A 35 -18.53 -16.21 3.98
N ASP A 36 -18.80 -14.98 4.43
CA ASP A 36 -19.50 -13.96 3.64
C ASP A 36 -18.73 -13.51 2.39
N ILE A 37 -17.41 -13.36 2.52
CA ILE A 37 -16.59 -12.79 1.44
C ILE A 37 -16.09 -13.87 0.47
N LEU A 38 -15.81 -15.09 0.97
CA LEU A 38 -15.32 -16.17 0.12
C LEU A 38 -16.45 -16.66 -0.81
N GLY A 39 -16.19 -16.66 -2.10
CA GLY A 39 -17.19 -17.05 -3.11
C GLY A 39 -18.12 -15.93 -3.57
N MET A 40 -18.07 -14.73 -2.96
CA MET A 40 -18.82 -13.58 -3.47
C MET A 40 -18.27 -13.11 -4.82
N THR A 41 -19.12 -12.51 -5.65
CA THR A 41 -18.68 -11.75 -6.82
C THR A 41 -18.50 -10.30 -6.42
N LEU A 42 -17.24 -9.86 -6.31
CA LEU A 42 -16.88 -8.51 -5.85
C LEU A 42 -16.83 -7.55 -7.02
N VAL A 43 -17.69 -6.54 -6.99
CA VAL A 43 -17.73 -5.44 -7.96
C VAL A 43 -16.99 -4.23 -7.38
N THR A 44 -16.04 -3.71 -8.15
CA THR A 44 -15.30 -2.48 -7.84
C THR A 44 -15.22 -1.60 -9.09
N HIS A 45 -14.76 -0.38 -8.97
CA HIS A 45 -14.56 0.50 -10.13
C HIS A 45 -13.50 -0.04 -11.14
N GLN A 46 -12.68 -1.02 -10.72
CA GLN A 46 -11.65 -1.64 -11.57
C GLN A 46 -12.03 -3.02 -12.13
N THR A 47 -13.12 -3.63 -11.65
CA THR A 47 -13.52 -4.98 -12.11
C THR A 47 -14.53 -4.95 -13.28
N GLY A 48 -15.16 -3.81 -13.53
CA GLY A 48 -16.35 -3.76 -14.37
C GLY A 48 -17.61 -4.27 -13.64
N PRO A 49 -18.78 -4.16 -14.28
CA PRO A 49 -20.07 -4.53 -13.68
C PRO A 49 -20.22 -6.04 -13.43
N GLU A 50 -19.51 -6.87 -14.18
CA GLU A 50 -19.48 -8.33 -14.00
C GLU A 50 -18.77 -8.77 -12.73
N GLY A 51 -17.93 -7.92 -12.17
CA GLY A 51 -17.16 -8.20 -10.95
C GLY A 51 -16.11 -9.29 -11.10
N LYS A 52 -15.53 -9.71 -9.98
CA LYS A 52 -14.61 -10.86 -9.92
C LYS A 52 -14.96 -11.77 -8.75
N LEU A 53 -14.96 -13.09 -9.02
CA LEU A 53 -15.18 -14.09 -7.99
C LEU A 53 -14.02 -14.12 -6.99
N VAL A 54 -14.33 -13.97 -5.71
CA VAL A 54 -13.37 -14.05 -4.61
C VAL A 54 -13.06 -15.51 -4.30
N ARG A 55 -11.87 -15.96 -4.62
CA ARG A 55 -11.40 -17.35 -4.41
C ARG A 55 -10.44 -17.51 -3.25
N LYS A 56 -9.89 -16.40 -2.75
CA LYS A 56 -8.90 -16.37 -1.67
C LYS A 56 -9.17 -15.18 -0.75
N LEU A 57 -8.84 -15.36 0.51
CA LEU A 57 -8.86 -14.32 1.53
C LEU A 57 -7.46 -14.15 2.12
N LEU A 58 -7.18 -12.94 2.56
CA LEU A 58 -6.07 -12.64 3.44
C LEU A 58 -6.65 -12.18 4.78
N ILE A 59 -6.20 -12.80 5.85
CA ILE A 59 -6.55 -12.42 7.22
C ILE A 59 -5.31 -11.83 7.84
N GLU A 60 -5.39 -10.55 8.20
CA GLU A 60 -4.27 -9.79 8.75
C GLU A 60 -4.61 -9.25 10.13
N ARG A 61 -3.60 -9.06 10.95
CA ARG A 61 -3.73 -8.31 12.19
C ARG A 61 -4.05 -6.85 11.88
N GLY A 62 -5.04 -6.29 12.56
CA GLY A 62 -5.42 -4.88 12.40
C GLY A 62 -4.28 -3.94 12.79
N MET A 63 -4.12 -2.85 12.03
CA MET A 63 -3.09 -1.83 12.28
C MET A 63 -3.55 -0.71 13.22
N TYR A 64 -4.84 -0.62 13.49
CA TYR A 64 -5.44 0.37 14.39
C TYR A 64 -5.45 -0.15 15.81
N TYR A 65 -4.32 -0.05 16.49
CA TYR A 65 -4.15 -0.43 17.89
C TYR A 65 -3.54 0.71 18.69
N PRO A 66 -3.83 0.81 20.01
CA PRO A 66 -3.26 1.84 20.86
C PRO A 66 -1.75 1.62 21.08
N ASN A 67 -1.03 2.71 21.30
CA ASN A 67 0.33 2.68 21.83
C ASN A 67 0.36 2.32 23.32
N ALA A 68 1.54 2.39 23.95
CA ALA A 68 1.70 2.11 25.39
C ALA A 68 0.88 3.04 26.30
N ASP A 69 0.55 4.25 25.83
CA ASP A 69 -0.25 5.24 26.54
C ASP A 69 -1.76 5.10 26.27
N GLY A 70 -2.18 4.06 25.54
CA GLY A 70 -3.58 3.83 25.19
C GLY A 70 -4.12 4.70 24.03
N VAL A 71 -3.25 5.42 23.33
CA VAL A 71 -3.63 6.33 22.24
C VAL A 71 -3.55 5.62 20.89
N VAL A 72 -4.62 5.72 20.09
CA VAL A 72 -4.64 5.29 18.70
C VAL A 72 -4.29 6.48 17.81
N ASP A 73 -3.07 6.48 17.25
CA ASP A 73 -2.57 7.50 16.31
C ASP A 73 -2.01 6.81 15.05
N VAL A 74 -2.91 6.42 14.16
CA VAL A 74 -2.56 5.82 12.86
C VAL A 74 -2.73 6.86 11.77
N LYS A 75 -1.73 6.93 10.87
CA LYS A 75 -1.79 7.76 9.67
C LYS A 75 -1.59 6.90 8.44
N GLU A 76 -2.34 7.20 7.41
CA GLU A 76 -2.27 6.51 6.13
C GLU A 76 -1.67 7.42 5.07
N PHE A 77 -0.81 6.83 4.23
CA PHE A 77 -0.13 7.50 3.12
C PHE A 77 -0.30 6.67 1.86
N TYR A 78 -0.19 7.31 0.72
CA TYR A 78 -0.01 6.64 -0.56
C TYR A 78 1.47 6.60 -0.93
N MET A 79 1.93 5.49 -1.52
CA MET A 79 3.26 5.39 -2.10
C MET A 79 3.30 4.41 -3.27
N GLY A 80 3.78 4.87 -4.43
CA GLY A 80 3.96 4.06 -5.62
C GLY A 80 5.36 4.22 -6.20
N VAL A 81 5.92 3.14 -6.73
CA VAL A 81 7.17 3.16 -7.52
C VAL A 81 6.86 2.69 -8.92
N LEU A 82 7.25 3.47 -9.91
CA LEU A 82 6.99 3.18 -11.32
C LEU A 82 8.02 3.85 -12.22
N LEU A 83 8.04 3.42 -13.48
CA LEU A 83 8.90 4.01 -14.51
C LEU A 83 8.23 5.26 -15.12
N ASN A 84 8.92 6.39 -15.08
CA ASN A 84 8.59 7.54 -15.90
C ASN A 84 9.12 7.34 -17.33
N ARG A 85 8.24 6.97 -18.23
CA ARG A 85 8.61 6.65 -19.62
C ARG A 85 9.14 7.86 -20.42
N LYS A 86 8.85 9.10 -19.97
CA LYS A 86 9.35 10.32 -20.64
C LYS A 86 10.83 10.56 -20.34
N THR A 87 11.25 10.27 -19.12
CA THR A 87 12.63 10.52 -18.67
C THR A 87 13.49 9.25 -18.63
N GLY A 88 12.88 8.06 -18.74
CA GLY A 88 13.56 6.77 -18.56
C GLY A 88 14.00 6.52 -17.10
N ARG A 89 13.50 7.30 -16.15
CA ARG A 89 13.86 7.20 -14.74
C ARG A 89 12.75 6.59 -13.92
N ASN A 90 13.12 5.89 -12.87
CA ASN A 90 12.15 5.48 -11.86
C ASN A 90 11.69 6.67 -11.04
N ILE A 91 10.42 6.69 -10.66
CA ILE A 91 9.89 7.69 -9.74
C ILE A 91 9.25 7.00 -8.53
N ILE A 92 9.38 7.65 -7.37
CA ILE A 92 8.51 7.37 -6.23
C ILE A 92 7.49 8.49 -6.19
N MET A 93 6.22 8.13 -6.37
CA MET A 93 5.07 8.99 -6.19
C MET A 93 4.50 8.74 -4.80
N TYR A 94 4.18 9.79 -4.06
CA TYR A 94 3.68 9.66 -2.69
C TYR A 94 2.75 10.81 -2.30
N SER A 95 1.85 10.54 -1.36
CA SER A 95 0.88 11.52 -0.86
C SER A 95 0.59 11.31 0.62
N THR A 96 0.18 12.38 1.29
CA THR A 96 -0.39 12.32 2.66
C THR A 96 -1.81 11.76 2.67
N GLU A 97 -2.44 11.60 1.51
CA GLU A 97 -3.79 11.06 1.33
C GLU A 97 -3.72 9.56 1.01
N GLY A 98 -3.63 8.73 2.06
CA GLY A 98 -3.66 7.27 1.94
C GLY A 98 -5.08 6.70 2.02
N GLY A 99 -5.25 5.45 1.60
CA GLY A 99 -6.54 4.76 1.61
C GLY A 99 -7.55 5.26 0.56
N MET A 100 -7.17 6.25 -0.25
CA MET A 100 -7.98 6.81 -1.34
C MET A 100 -7.37 6.44 -2.70
N ASP A 101 -8.22 6.48 -3.74
CA ASP A 101 -7.75 6.32 -5.11
C ASP A 101 -6.88 7.52 -5.50
N ILE A 102 -5.66 7.26 -5.96
CA ILE A 102 -4.70 8.33 -6.29
C ILE A 102 -5.19 9.22 -7.43
N GLU A 103 -6.01 8.71 -8.33
CA GLU A 103 -6.65 9.47 -9.40
C GLU A 103 -7.62 10.52 -8.84
N THR A 104 -8.32 10.19 -7.76
CA THR A 104 -9.19 11.14 -7.04
C THR A 104 -8.35 12.23 -6.39
N VAL A 105 -7.25 11.86 -5.72
CA VAL A 105 -6.31 12.83 -5.12
C VAL A 105 -5.70 13.74 -6.20
N ALA A 106 -5.33 13.18 -7.36
CA ALA A 106 -4.78 13.95 -8.48
C ALA A 106 -5.78 14.98 -9.05
N LYS A 107 -7.06 14.68 -8.99
CA LYS A 107 -8.14 15.57 -9.46
C LYS A 107 -8.51 16.64 -8.44
N GLU A 108 -8.64 16.25 -7.18
CA GLU A 108 -9.18 17.12 -6.11
C GLU A 108 -8.09 17.91 -5.39
N THR A 109 -6.96 17.27 -5.10
CA THR A 109 -5.87 17.83 -4.31
C THR A 109 -4.48 17.54 -4.92
N PRO A 110 -4.22 17.91 -6.19
CA PRO A 110 -2.97 17.55 -6.90
C PRO A 110 -1.71 18.05 -6.19
N HIS A 111 -1.81 19.12 -5.41
CA HIS A 111 -0.69 19.69 -4.64
C HIS A 111 -0.23 18.79 -3.46
N LEU A 112 -1.00 17.76 -3.11
CA LEU A 112 -0.64 16.75 -2.11
C LEU A 112 0.05 15.53 -2.71
N ILE A 113 0.21 15.48 -4.03
CA ILE A 113 0.98 14.46 -4.72
C ILE A 113 2.39 14.96 -4.98
N PHE A 114 3.34 14.23 -4.46
CA PHE A 114 4.77 14.50 -4.62
C PHE A 114 5.41 13.41 -5.46
N THR A 115 6.46 13.76 -6.18
CA THR A 115 7.28 12.82 -6.93
C THR A 115 8.75 13.04 -6.64
N GLU A 116 9.50 11.93 -6.58
CA GLU A 116 10.95 11.95 -6.47
C GLU A 116 11.52 11.09 -7.59
N GLU A 117 12.27 11.70 -8.52
CA GLU A 117 12.97 10.97 -9.58
C GLU A 117 14.23 10.31 -9.04
N ILE A 118 14.46 9.08 -9.47
CA ILE A 118 15.61 8.27 -9.05
C ILE A 118 16.41 7.90 -10.28
N GLU A 119 17.69 8.24 -10.27
CA GLU A 119 18.63 7.84 -11.30
C GLU A 119 18.89 6.33 -11.20
N PRO A 120 18.60 5.54 -12.24
CA PRO A 120 18.70 4.07 -12.16
C PRO A 120 20.10 3.58 -11.78
N GLY A 121 21.14 4.24 -12.27
CA GLY A 121 22.54 3.87 -12.00
C GLY A 121 22.99 4.12 -10.56
N LEU A 122 22.31 5.02 -9.84
CA LEU A 122 22.64 5.39 -8.45
C LEU A 122 21.67 4.77 -7.43
N GLY A 123 20.45 4.45 -7.89
CA GLY A 123 19.35 4.05 -7.00
C GLY A 123 18.92 5.16 -6.04
N ILE A 124 18.02 4.83 -5.14
CA ILE A 124 17.53 5.80 -4.15
C ILE A 124 18.64 6.23 -3.19
N GLN A 125 18.78 7.54 -3.01
CA GLN A 125 19.76 8.12 -2.11
C GLN A 125 19.13 8.48 -0.77
N GLY A 126 19.94 8.43 0.30
CA GLY A 126 19.45 8.69 1.66
C GLY A 126 18.82 10.07 1.85
N PHE A 127 19.24 11.10 1.11
CA PHE A 127 18.61 12.41 1.16
C PHE A 127 17.22 12.42 0.53
N GLN A 128 16.99 11.64 -0.53
CA GLN A 128 15.68 11.50 -1.17
C GLN A 128 14.69 10.80 -0.23
N ALA A 129 15.11 9.70 0.40
CA ALA A 129 14.27 9.02 1.39
C ALA A 129 13.91 9.93 2.58
N ARG A 130 14.84 10.78 3.05
CA ARG A 130 14.57 11.79 4.08
C ARG A 130 13.62 12.89 3.60
N LYS A 131 13.76 13.35 2.35
CA LYS A 131 12.85 14.33 1.74
C LYS A 131 11.42 13.78 1.67
N ILE A 132 11.25 12.53 1.25
CA ILE A 132 9.95 11.84 1.23
C ILE A 132 9.35 11.80 2.63
N ALA A 133 10.09 11.33 3.64
CA ALA A 133 9.63 11.28 5.02
C ALA A 133 9.25 12.68 5.57
N SER A 134 10.01 13.72 5.20
CA SER A 134 9.72 15.10 5.58
C SER A 134 8.44 15.62 4.96
N ASN A 135 8.22 15.40 3.66
CA ASN A 135 7.02 15.82 2.95
C ASN A 135 5.76 15.09 3.45
N LEU A 136 5.90 13.83 3.89
CA LEU A 136 4.83 13.10 4.57
C LEU A 136 4.60 13.54 6.02
N LYS A 137 5.36 14.54 6.49
CA LYS A 137 5.22 15.18 7.83
C LYS A 137 5.34 14.19 8.99
N VAL A 138 6.03 13.06 8.79
CA VAL A 138 6.33 12.14 9.88
C VAL A 138 7.50 12.65 10.72
N LYS A 139 7.50 12.33 12.02
CA LYS A 139 8.49 12.84 13.00
C LYS A 139 9.00 11.70 13.87
N GLY A 140 10.03 11.99 14.67
CA GLY A 140 10.54 11.07 15.71
C GLY A 140 11.00 9.72 15.17
N ALA A 141 10.56 8.64 15.79
CA ALA A 141 10.91 7.29 15.40
C ALA A 141 10.27 6.92 14.05
N ALA A 142 9.03 7.36 13.79
CA ALA A 142 8.34 7.16 12.51
C ALA A 142 9.13 7.74 11.33
N PHE A 143 9.81 8.88 11.50
CA PHE A 143 10.66 9.45 10.45
C PHE A 143 11.79 8.49 10.04
N LYS A 144 12.51 7.94 11.04
CA LYS A 144 13.60 6.98 10.78
C LYS A 144 13.08 5.71 10.13
N ASN A 145 11.92 5.24 10.58
CA ASN A 145 11.28 4.05 10.03
C ASN A 145 10.77 4.29 8.60
N MET A 146 10.21 5.48 8.30
CA MET A 146 9.81 5.85 6.94
C MET A 146 11.01 5.89 5.98
N VAL A 147 12.14 6.45 6.40
CA VAL A 147 13.38 6.46 5.58
C VAL A 147 13.84 5.03 5.25
N LYS A 148 13.80 4.13 6.22
CA LYS A 148 14.12 2.71 6.00
C LYS A 148 13.11 2.04 5.05
N PHE A 149 11.81 2.31 5.28
CA PHE A 149 10.73 1.76 4.47
C PHE A 149 10.85 2.16 3.00
N VAL A 150 11.04 3.45 2.71
CA VAL A 150 11.20 3.97 1.35
C VAL A 150 12.40 3.32 0.66
N SER A 151 13.52 3.19 1.36
CA SER A 151 14.73 2.56 0.82
C SER A 151 14.51 1.06 0.53
N ALA A 152 13.81 0.35 1.42
CA ALA A 152 13.46 -1.05 1.25
C ALA A 152 12.47 -1.26 0.11
N LEU A 153 11.46 -0.37 -0.02
CA LEU A 153 10.48 -0.41 -1.11
C LEU A 153 11.14 -0.28 -2.47
N TYR A 154 12.02 0.69 -2.64
CA TYR A 154 12.74 0.86 -3.91
C TYR A 154 13.66 -0.33 -4.21
N LYS A 155 14.35 -0.86 -3.20
CA LYS A 155 15.17 -2.06 -3.34
C LYS A 155 14.33 -3.28 -3.74
N ALA A 156 13.15 -3.45 -3.16
CA ALA A 156 12.22 -4.52 -3.53
C ALA A 156 11.76 -4.34 -4.98
N TYR A 157 11.32 -3.14 -5.37
CA TYR A 157 10.90 -2.81 -6.74
C TYR A 157 11.94 -3.24 -7.79
N VAL A 158 13.21 -2.86 -7.57
CA VAL A 158 14.30 -3.21 -8.50
C VAL A 158 14.62 -4.71 -8.42
N GLY A 159 14.65 -5.28 -7.20
CA GLY A 159 15.08 -6.66 -6.97
C GLY A 159 14.14 -7.73 -7.53
N ILE A 160 12.87 -7.40 -7.71
CA ILE A 160 11.86 -8.30 -8.30
C ILE A 160 11.51 -7.92 -9.75
N ASP A 161 12.28 -7.03 -10.38
CA ASP A 161 11.98 -6.50 -11.71
C ASP A 161 10.52 -6.02 -11.85
N ALA A 162 10.04 -5.31 -10.86
CA ALA A 162 8.68 -4.79 -10.91
C ALA A 162 8.57 -3.65 -11.94
N SER A 163 7.52 -3.65 -12.73
CA SER A 163 7.12 -2.52 -13.57
C SER A 163 6.35 -1.47 -12.78
N MET A 164 5.71 -1.88 -11.67
CA MET A 164 5.01 -1.02 -10.72
C MET A 164 4.91 -1.72 -9.36
N VAL A 165 5.11 -0.95 -8.30
CA VAL A 165 4.70 -1.31 -6.94
C VAL A 165 3.88 -0.16 -6.38
N GLU A 166 2.68 -0.46 -5.93
CA GLU A 166 1.78 0.50 -5.29
C GLU A 166 1.42 0.00 -3.90
N ILE A 167 1.56 0.85 -2.90
CA ILE A 167 1.16 0.58 -1.52
C ILE A 167 0.14 1.63 -1.11
N ASN A 168 -1.09 1.18 -0.88
CA ASN A 168 -2.19 2.06 -0.55
C ASN A 168 -3.20 1.38 0.40
N PRO A 169 -3.08 1.67 1.70
CA PRO A 169 -2.17 2.65 2.29
C PRO A 169 -0.83 2.08 2.77
N VAL A 170 0.16 2.97 2.85
CA VAL A 170 1.28 2.84 3.79
C VAL A 170 0.79 3.37 5.13
N ALA A 171 0.87 2.59 6.18
CA ALA A 171 0.41 2.99 7.51
C ALA A 171 1.57 3.34 8.45
N LYS A 172 1.49 4.51 9.10
CA LYS A 172 2.22 4.79 10.34
C LYS A 172 1.35 4.34 11.49
N THR A 173 1.78 3.37 12.24
CA THR A 173 1.06 2.83 13.40
C THR A 173 1.26 3.68 14.65
N SER A 174 0.47 3.41 15.69
CA SER A 174 0.52 4.19 16.95
C SER A 174 1.83 4.05 17.73
N ASP A 175 2.63 3.00 17.45
CA ASP A 175 3.98 2.76 17.99
C ASP A 175 5.08 3.15 16.98
N ASP A 176 4.76 4.05 16.06
CA ASP A 176 5.68 4.62 15.06
C ASP A 176 6.26 3.63 14.04
N LEU A 177 5.72 2.41 13.91
CA LEU A 177 6.10 1.51 12.82
C LEU A 177 5.54 2.03 11.49
N ILE A 178 6.22 1.70 10.40
CA ILE A 178 5.73 1.95 9.03
C ILE A 178 5.48 0.60 8.38
N MET A 179 4.26 0.40 7.91
CA MET A 179 3.79 -0.89 7.38
C MET A 179 3.10 -0.71 6.03
N ALA A 180 3.26 -1.68 5.14
CA ALA A 180 2.42 -1.83 3.97
C ALA A 180 1.12 -2.51 4.40
N ALA A 181 -0.02 -1.79 4.30
CA ALA A 181 -1.32 -2.35 4.65
C ALA A 181 -1.98 -3.06 3.47
N ASP A 182 -1.72 -2.60 2.26
CA ASP A 182 -2.08 -3.27 1.02
C ASP A 182 -1.03 -2.96 -0.04
N ALA A 183 -0.68 -3.95 -0.84
CA ALA A 183 0.30 -3.81 -1.90
C ALA A 183 -0.21 -4.41 -3.20
N LYS A 184 -0.02 -3.66 -4.29
CA LYS A 184 -0.23 -4.12 -5.66
C LYS A 184 1.11 -4.09 -6.38
N VAL A 185 1.51 -5.24 -6.90
CA VAL A 185 2.81 -5.42 -7.56
C VAL A 185 2.58 -5.98 -8.95
N ASN A 186 3.18 -5.32 -9.94
CA ASN A 186 3.26 -5.84 -11.30
C ASN A 186 4.73 -6.11 -11.61
N ILE A 187 5.06 -7.35 -11.90
CA ILE A 187 6.39 -7.75 -12.37
C ILE A 187 6.46 -7.50 -13.87
N ASP A 188 7.62 -7.13 -14.39
CA ASP A 188 7.83 -7.01 -15.82
C ASP A 188 7.77 -8.41 -16.47
N ASP A 189 6.84 -8.60 -17.41
CA ASP A 189 6.66 -9.86 -18.11
C ASP A 189 7.96 -10.31 -18.80
N SER A 190 8.78 -9.37 -19.28
CA SER A 190 10.08 -9.65 -19.89
C SER A 190 11.11 -10.19 -18.89
N ALA A 191 10.88 -10.06 -17.60
CA ALA A 191 11.76 -10.52 -16.52
C ALA A 191 11.30 -11.83 -15.87
N LEU A 192 10.11 -12.36 -16.18
CA LEU A 192 9.51 -13.53 -15.53
C LEU A 192 10.41 -14.78 -15.59
N PHE A 193 11.28 -14.88 -16.60
CA PHE A 193 12.24 -16.00 -16.69
C PHE A 193 13.23 -16.07 -15.52
N ARG A 194 13.42 -14.95 -14.79
CA ARG A 194 14.25 -14.84 -13.57
C ARG A 194 13.48 -15.10 -12.27
N HIS A 195 12.16 -15.10 -12.33
CA HIS A 195 11.24 -15.20 -11.18
C HIS A 195 10.31 -16.40 -11.36
N LYS A 196 10.88 -17.62 -11.30
CA LYS A 196 10.18 -18.88 -11.55
C LYS A 196 9.53 -19.50 -10.32
N ASP A 197 9.77 -18.95 -9.12
CA ASP A 197 9.32 -19.47 -7.83
C ASP A 197 8.02 -18.81 -7.33
#